data_c136b268db476765c6da3327ffc3341b
#
_entry.id   c136b268db476765c6da3327ffc3341b
#
_cell.length_a   1.000
_cell.length_b   1.000
_cell.length_c   1.000
_cell.angle_alpha   90.00
_cell.angle_beta   90.00
_cell.angle_gamma   90.00
#
_symmetry.space_group_name_H-M   'P 1'
#
loop_
_entity.id
_entity.type
_entity.pdbx_description
1 polymer ?
#
loop_
_entity_poly.entity_id
_entity_poly.type
_entity_poly.pdbx_seq_one_letter_code
_entity_poly.pdbx_strand_id
1 'polypeptide(L)'
;MRLCVIGDSLDVRRYAVALVAQGHQVYWLASTETLRTLHNGAAPLTVATDILPATCQYVVPVQTYHYEGIRLMCVDQECWQHPDLHTRLFTYVCLFQRALPCAVLHTWSPWPIAYLTIYTARFLAVPAVLSYSSQLASAKLEQPFLWDWVARQVAAAIVPSPAEQERLLTLAPLSARQVQVIDPTQPHLGQTLTALYTRLGAATP
;
A
#
# COMPACT_ATOMS: atom_id res chain seq x y z
N MET A 1 -7.00 -6.63 -12.70
CA MET A 1 -6.08 -7.33 -11.77
C MET A 1 -6.50 -7.09 -10.33
N ARG A 2 -5.97 -7.88 -9.39
CA ARG A 2 -6.10 -7.63 -7.95
C ARG A 2 -4.91 -6.84 -7.46
N LEU A 3 -5.16 -5.86 -6.61
CA LEU A 3 -4.15 -4.97 -6.05
C LEU A 3 -4.37 -4.86 -4.54
N CYS A 4 -3.32 -4.89 -3.76
CA CYS A 4 -3.38 -4.61 -2.33
C CYS A 4 -2.64 -3.32 -2.02
N VAL A 5 -3.34 -2.37 -1.43
CA VAL A 5 -2.81 -1.09 -0.98
C VAL A 5 -2.78 -1.09 0.54
N ILE A 6 -1.67 -0.68 1.12
CA ILE A 6 -1.46 -0.67 2.58
C ILE A 6 -1.10 0.74 3.02
N GLY A 7 -1.93 1.34 3.86
CA GLY A 7 -1.67 2.70 4.35
C GLY A 7 -2.87 3.40 4.97
N ASP A 8 -2.58 4.38 5.82
CA ASP A 8 -3.55 5.18 6.57
C ASP A 8 -3.82 6.57 5.97
N SER A 9 -3.20 6.91 4.85
CA SER A 9 -3.40 8.22 4.23
C SER A 9 -4.71 8.28 3.46
N LEU A 10 -5.44 9.38 3.58
CA LEU A 10 -6.60 9.67 2.72
C LEU A 10 -6.24 9.81 1.24
N ASP A 11 -4.98 10.07 0.92
CA ASP A 11 -4.52 10.06 -0.47
C ASP A 11 -4.66 8.67 -1.10
N VAL A 12 -4.53 7.61 -0.30
CA VAL A 12 -4.79 6.22 -0.73
C VAL A 12 -6.16 6.08 -1.38
N ARG A 13 -7.18 6.75 -0.82
CA ARG A 13 -8.54 6.73 -1.37
C ARG A 13 -8.58 7.17 -2.84
N ARG A 14 -7.91 8.27 -3.19
CA ARG A 14 -7.90 8.80 -4.57
C ARG A 14 -7.34 7.78 -5.55
N TYR A 15 -6.23 7.17 -5.19
CA TYR A 15 -5.59 6.14 -6.01
C TYR A 15 -6.45 4.89 -6.10
N ALA A 16 -7.00 4.43 -4.97
CA ALA A 16 -7.83 3.24 -4.92
C ALA A 16 -9.12 3.39 -5.74
N VAL A 17 -9.81 4.53 -5.61
CA VAL A 17 -11.01 4.85 -6.41
C VAL A 17 -10.67 4.93 -7.89
N ALA A 18 -9.56 5.59 -8.25
CA ALA A 18 -9.13 5.69 -9.64
C ALA A 18 -8.83 4.31 -10.26
N LEU A 19 -8.27 3.38 -9.49
CA LEU A 19 -8.02 2.01 -9.92
C LEU A 19 -9.30 1.18 -10.04
N VAL A 20 -10.24 1.34 -9.11
CA VAL A 20 -11.58 0.71 -9.20
C VAL A 20 -12.29 1.16 -10.46
N ALA A 21 -12.22 2.45 -10.80
CA ALA A 21 -12.81 2.99 -12.04
C ALA A 21 -12.19 2.39 -13.33
N GLN A 22 -10.97 1.84 -13.25
CA GLN A 22 -10.33 1.08 -14.35
C GLN A 22 -10.65 -0.43 -14.31
N GLY A 23 -11.60 -0.87 -13.49
CA GLY A 23 -12.01 -2.26 -13.39
C GLY A 23 -11.07 -3.16 -12.57
N HIS A 24 -10.18 -2.58 -11.77
CA HIS A 24 -9.34 -3.35 -10.86
C HIS A 24 -10.07 -3.70 -9.57
N GLN A 25 -9.72 -4.85 -9.01
CA GLN A 25 -10.16 -5.27 -7.69
C GLN A 25 -9.15 -4.77 -6.66
N VAL A 26 -9.52 -3.76 -5.88
CA VAL A 26 -8.63 -3.11 -4.92
C VAL A 26 -8.98 -3.54 -3.51
N TYR A 27 -7.98 -4.05 -2.80
CA TYR A 27 -8.00 -4.31 -1.37
C TYR A 27 -7.18 -3.24 -0.67
N TRP A 28 -7.79 -2.54 0.28
CA TRP A 28 -7.12 -1.51 1.06
C TRP A 28 -7.01 -1.95 2.52
N LEU A 29 -5.79 -2.23 2.96
CA LEU A 29 -5.48 -2.52 4.35
C LEU A 29 -5.08 -1.22 5.06
N ALA A 30 -5.85 -0.85 6.07
CA ALA A 30 -5.69 0.38 6.85
C ALA A 30 -5.87 0.12 8.35
N SER A 31 -5.59 1.12 9.18
CA SER A 31 -5.94 1.08 10.59
C SER A 31 -7.40 1.49 10.84
N THR A 32 -7.90 1.20 12.04
CA THR A 32 -9.22 1.66 12.48
C THR A 32 -9.34 3.18 12.57
N GLU A 33 -8.22 3.93 12.63
CA GLU A 33 -8.24 5.40 12.58
C GLU A 33 -8.66 5.92 11.20
N THR A 34 -8.17 5.27 10.12
CA THR A 34 -8.64 5.56 8.77
C THR A 34 -10.15 5.33 8.66
N LEU A 35 -10.66 4.24 9.25
CA LEU A 35 -12.10 3.95 9.27
C LEU A 35 -12.90 5.09 9.93
N ARG A 36 -12.45 5.59 11.08
CA ARG A 36 -13.09 6.72 11.78
C ARG A 36 -13.13 7.97 10.90
N THR A 37 -12.03 8.26 10.21
CA THR A 37 -11.94 9.41 9.31
C THR A 37 -12.88 9.26 8.12
N LEU A 38 -12.99 8.07 7.54
CA LEU A 38 -13.91 7.78 6.43
C LEU A 38 -15.38 7.81 6.87
N HIS A 39 -15.68 7.37 8.08
CA HIS A 39 -17.04 7.36 8.63
C HIS A 39 -17.64 8.77 8.81
N ASN A 40 -16.78 9.76 9.04
CA ASN A 40 -17.14 11.17 9.09
C ASN A 40 -17.31 11.80 7.68
N GLY A 41 -17.04 11.03 6.63
CA GLY A 41 -17.20 11.44 5.23
C GLY A 41 -18.60 11.13 4.66
N ALA A 42 -18.87 11.62 3.45
CA ALA A 42 -20.17 11.52 2.81
C ALA A 42 -20.50 10.14 2.20
N ALA A 43 -19.51 9.26 2.02
CA ALA A 43 -19.71 7.97 1.36
C ALA A 43 -20.11 6.87 2.36
N PRO A 44 -21.10 6.04 2.04
CA PRO A 44 -21.54 4.98 2.93
C PRO A 44 -20.50 3.86 3.04
N LEU A 45 -20.26 3.42 4.27
CA LEU A 45 -19.49 2.21 4.60
C LEU A 45 -20.49 1.07 4.84
N THR A 46 -20.35 -0.02 4.10
CA THR A 46 -21.16 -1.23 4.30
C THR A 46 -20.30 -2.35 4.85
N VAL A 47 -20.68 -2.92 5.99
CA VAL A 47 -19.99 -4.09 6.54
C VAL A 47 -20.01 -5.22 5.52
N ALA A 48 -18.85 -5.84 5.30
CA ALA A 48 -18.68 -6.92 4.34
C ALA A 48 -18.21 -8.18 5.06
N THR A 49 -18.80 -9.32 4.73
CA THR A 49 -18.43 -10.63 5.29
C THR A 49 -17.72 -11.53 4.27
N ASP A 50 -17.67 -11.10 3.00
CA ASP A 50 -17.21 -11.86 1.84
C ASP A 50 -15.78 -11.50 1.39
N ILE A 51 -15.14 -10.53 2.05
CA ILE A 51 -13.82 -10.03 1.63
C ILE A 51 -12.70 -11.00 2.00
N LEU A 52 -12.77 -11.62 3.16
CA LEU A 52 -11.68 -12.40 3.72
C LEU A 52 -12.01 -13.88 3.82
N PRO A 53 -11.06 -14.76 3.44
CA PRO A 53 -11.14 -16.18 3.80
C PRO A 53 -11.12 -16.34 5.33
N ALA A 54 -11.87 -17.31 5.83
CA ALA A 54 -11.95 -17.60 7.26
C ALA A 54 -10.57 -17.80 7.94
N THR A 55 -9.59 -18.33 7.20
CA THR A 55 -8.23 -18.55 7.68
C THR A 55 -7.47 -17.27 8.04
N CYS A 56 -7.84 -16.13 7.47
CA CYS A 56 -7.17 -14.85 7.75
C CYS A 56 -7.67 -14.18 9.03
N GLN A 57 -8.86 -14.52 9.50
CA GLN A 57 -9.54 -13.84 10.61
C GLN A 57 -8.93 -14.14 11.99
N TYR A 58 -8.15 -15.22 12.11
CA TYR A 58 -7.61 -15.68 13.39
C TYR A 58 -6.26 -15.06 13.79
N VAL A 59 -5.57 -14.41 12.86
CA VAL A 59 -4.21 -13.89 13.10
C VAL A 59 -4.25 -12.48 13.69
N VAL A 60 -5.10 -11.63 13.11
CA VAL A 60 -5.35 -10.26 13.54
C VAL A 60 -6.85 -10.00 13.41
N PRO A 61 -7.50 -9.39 14.40
CA PRO A 61 -8.88 -8.92 14.25
C PRO A 61 -8.95 -7.90 13.11
N VAL A 62 -9.71 -8.23 12.07
CA VAL A 62 -9.89 -7.37 10.90
C VAL A 62 -11.37 -7.11 10.70
N GLN A 63 -11.74 -5.85 10.64
CA GLN A 63 -13.07 -5.42 10.23
C GLN A 63 -13.05 -5.15 8.72
N THR A 64 -14.05 -5.64 8.02
CA THR A 64 -14.11 -5.54 6.55
C THR A 64 -15.33 -4.77 6.09
N TYR A 65 -15.12 -3.91 5.06
CA TYR A 65 -16.14 -3.03 4.53
C TYR A 65 -16.06 -2.93 3.01
N HIS A 66 -17.20 -2.68 2.37
CA HIS A 66 -17.24 -2.14 1.02
C HIS A 66 -17.32 -0.62 1.10
N TYR A 67 -16.42 0.05 0.37
CA TYR A 67 -16.32 1.50 0.32
C TYR A 67 -15.95 1.96 -1.08
N GLU A 68 -16.87 2.63 -1.80
CA GLU A 68 -16.62 3.14 -3.16
C GLU A 68 -16.07 2.07 -4.13
N GLY A 69 -16.54 0.81 -4.04
CA GLY A 69 -16.02 -0.31 -4.83
C GLY A 69 -14.70 -0.91 -4.34
N ILE A 70 -14.11 -0.32 -3.30
CA ILE A 70 -12.90 -0.81 -2.63
C ILE A 70 -13.31 -1.84 -1.58
N ARG A 71 -12.49 -2.87 -1.43
CA ARG A 71 -12.56 -3.83 -0.32
C ARG A 71 -11.64 -3.35 0.80
N LEU A 72 -12.22 -2.61 1.75
CA LEU A 72 -11.49 -2.04 2.88
C LEU A 72 -11.35 -3.07 4.01
N MET A 73 -10.13 -3.25 4.50
CA MET A 73 -9.77 -4.13 5.59
C MET A 73 -9.11 -3.29 6.69
N CYS A 74 -9.76 -3.18 7.84
CA CYS A 74 -9.27 -2.36 8.94
C CYS A 74 -8.75 -3.23 10.08
N VAL A 75 -7.50 -3.06 10.44
CA VAL A 75 -6.86 -3.65 11.62
C VAL A 75 -6.83 -2.64 12.76
N ASP A 76 -6.75 -3.15 13.98
CA ASP A 76 -6.68 -2.29 15.17
C ASP A 76 -5.46 -1.37 15.11
N GLN A 77 -5.62 -0.14 15.58
CA GLN A 77 -4.55 0.88 15.61
C GLN A 77 -3.33 0.39 16.38
N GLU A 78 -3.51 -0.40 17.44
CA GLU A 78 -2.42 -1.01 18.19
C GLU A 78 -1.56 -1.93 17.29
N CYS A 79 -2.18 -2.76 16.44
CA CYS A 79 -1.47 -3.61 15.50
C CYS A 79 -0.64 -2.82 14.48
N TRP A 80 -1.05 -1.57 14.23
CA TRP A 80 -0.38 -0.68 13.30
C TRP A 80 0.82 0.05 13.92
N GLN A 81 0.72 0.42 15.19
CA GLN A 81 1.72 1.24 15.87
C GLN A 81 2.79 0.44 16.64
N HIS A 82 2.43 -0.74 17.17
CA HIS A 82 3.33 -1.50 18.03
C HIS A 82 4.19 -2.50 17.23
N PRO A 83 5.53 -2.36 17.26
CA PRO A 83 6.46 -3.25 16.55
C PRO A 83 6.28 -4.74 16.87
N ASP A 84 5.95 -5.07 18.12
CA ASP A 84 5.73 -6.46 18.56
C ASP A 84 4.55 -7.14 17.85
N LEU A 85 3.58 -6.34 17.36
CA LEU A 85 2.43 -6.84 16.61
C LEU A 85 2.65 -6.89 15.10
N HIS A 86 3.76 -6.34 14.61
CA HIS A 86 4.08 -6.35 13.17
C HIS A 86 4.28 -7.77 12.62
N THR A 87 4.75 -8.71 13.43
CA THR A 87 4.84 -10.12 13.04
C THR A 87 3.47 -10.70 12.71
N ARG A 88 2.44 -10.32 13.46
CA ARG A 88 1.06 -10.72 13.20
C ARG A 88 0.54 -10.10 11.91
N LEU A 89 0.80 -8.81 11.71
CA LEU A 89 0.41 -8.11 10.48
C LEU A 89 1.13 -8.71 9.25
N PHE A 90 2.41 -9.02 9.36
CA PHE A 90 3.16 -9.76 8.33
C PHE A 90 2.50 -11.11 8.01
N THR A 91 2.22 -11.91 9.03
CA THR A 91 1.56 -13.21 8.86
C THR A 91 0.19 -13.06 8.19
N TYR A 92 -0.58 -12.05 8.60
CA TYR A 92 -1.87 -11.74 8.02
C TYR A 92 -1.76 -11.43 6.51
N VAL A 93 -0.84 -10.53 6.12
CA VAL A 93 -0.65 -10.17 4.71
C VAL A 93 -0.16 -11.37 3.89
N CYS A 94 0.68 -12.23 4.45
CA CYS A 94 1.11 -13.48 3.81
C CYS A 94 -0.07 -14.43 3.56
N LEU A 95 -0.91 -14.66 4.56
CA LEU A 95 -2.08 -15.54 4.44
C LEU A 95 -3.11 -14.95 3.46
N PHE A 96 -3.36 -13.64 3.56
CA PHE A 96 -4.21 -12.92 2.64
C PHE A 96 -3.73 -13.08 1.19
N GLN A 97 -2.45 -12.83 0.93
CA GLN A 97 -1.86 -12.95 -0.40
C GLN A 97 -1.89 -14.38 -0.95
N ARG A 98 -1.74 -15.40 -0.09
CA ARG A 98 -1.89 -16.81 -0.50
C ARG A 98 -3.32 -17.16 -0.90
N ALA A 99 -4.30 -16.62 -0.18
CA ALA A 99 -5.71 -16.88 -0.43
C ALA A 99 -6.27 -16.04 -1.60
N LEU A 100 -5.83 -14.80 -1.71
CA LEU A 100 -6.28 -13.82 -2.70
C LEU A 100 -5.06 -13.15 -3.37
N PRO A 101 -4.35 -13.83 -4.28
CA PRO A 101 -3.14 -13.31 -4.90
C PRO A 101 -3.37 -11.96 -5.56
N CYS A 102 -2.63 -10.95 -5.10
CA CYS A 102 -2.57 -9.61 -5.68
C CYS A 102 -1.34 -9.49 -6.57
N ALA A 103 -1.47 -8.81 -7.69
CA ALA A 103 -0.39 -8.62 -8.65
C ALA A 103 0.68 -7.64 -8.14
N VAL A 104 0.31 -6.73 -7.23
CA VAL A 104 1.18 -5.70 -6.66
C VAL A 104 0.79 -5.44 -5.21
N LEU A 105 1.77 -5.26 -4.35
CA LEU A 105 1.60 -4.66 -3.02
C LEU A 105 2.08 -3.22 -3.07
N HIS A 106 1.23 -2.28 -2.70
CA HIS A 106 1.54 -0.86 -2.73
C HIS A 106 1.39 -0.25 -1.35
N THR A 107 2.42 0.43 -0.85
CA THR A 107 2.39 1.06 0.48
C THR A 107 2.40 2.58 0.41
N TRP A 108 1.52 3.19 1.22
CA TRP A 108 1.43 4.62 1.54
C TRP A 108 1.64 4.88 3.03
N SER A 109 2.17 3.91 3.73
CA SER A 109 2.34 4.04 5.16
C SER A 109 3.65 4.72 5.51
N PRO A 110 3.69 5.43 6.64
CA PRO A 110 4.93 5.83 7.25
C PRO A 110 5.72 4.58 7.68
N TRP A 111 6.96 4.78 8.06
CA TRP A 111 7.77 3.80 8.75
C TRP A 111 7.12 3.43 10.11
N PRO A 112 7.09 2.16 10.54
CA PRO A 112 7.72 0.97 9.95
C PRO A 112 6.85 0.15 9.00
N ILE A 113 5.59 0.49 8.77
CA ILE A 113 4.66 -0.29 7.95
C ILE A 113 5.13 -0.38 6.47
N ALA A 114 5.76 0.68 5.96
CA ALA A 114 6.37 0.64 4.63
C ALA A 114 7.43 -0.47 4.53
N TYR A 115 8.31 -0.58 5.53
CA TYR A 115 9.29 -1.66 5.62
C TYR A 115 8.62 -3.04 5.63
N LEU A 116 7.64 -3.22 6.49
CA LEU A 116 6.90 -4.48 6.61
C LEU A 116 6.26 -4.90 5.29
N THR A 117 5.61 -3.96 4.60
CA THR A 117 4.96 -4.22 3.31
C THR A 117 5.97 -4.67 2.26
N ILE A 118 7.09 -3.97 2.16
CA ILE A 118 8.13 -4.27 1.17
C ILE A 118 8.84 -5.58 1.50
N TYR A 119 9.10 -5.85 2.77
CA TYR A 119 9.64 -7.13 3.23
C TYR A 119 8.69 -8.29 2.87
N THR A 120 7.39 -8.12 3.12
CA THR A 120 6.35 -9.10 2.77
C THR A 120 6.29 -9.33 1.26
N ALA A 121 6.30 -8.26 0.47
CA ALA A 121 6.30 -8.34 -0.98
C ALA A 121 7.52 -9.13 -1.52
N ARG A 122 8.70 -8.86 -0.96
CA ARG A 122 9.92 -9.58 -1.29
C ARG A 122 9.83 -11.07 -0.93
N PHE A 123 9.33 -11.37 0.26
CA PHE A 123 9.14 -12.75 0.74
C PHE A 123 8.19 -13.55 -0.16
N LEU A 124 7.15 -12.90 -0.68
CA LEU A 124 6.12 -13.50 -1.52
C LEU A 124 6.44 -13.43 -3.02
N ALA A 125 7.57 -12.88 -3.41
CA ALA A 125 7.97 -12.62 -4.79
C ALA A 125 6.93 -11.78 -5.58
N VAL A 126 6.30 -10.80 -4.90
CA VAL A 126 5.32 -9.88 -5.49
C VAL A 126 5.97 -8.50 -5.66
N PRO A 127 5.75 -7.80 -6.78
CA PRO A 127 6.25 -6.43 -6.93
C PRO A 127 5.76 -5.51 -5.84
N ALA A 128 6.68 -4.75 -5.22
CA ALA A 128 6.38 -3.72 -4.24
C ALA A 128 6.43 -2.33 -4.88
N VAL A 129 5.42 -1.51 -4.61
CA VAL A 129 5.41 -0.09 -4.95
C VAL A 129 5.37 0.74 -3.67
N LEU A 130 6.17 1.78 -3.62
CA LEU A 130 6.24 2.72 -2.52
C LEU A 130 5.76 4.10 -2.98
N SER A 131 4.70 4.63 -2.36
CA SER A 131 4.41 6.07 -2.46
C SER A 131 5.24 6.82 -1.43
N TYR A 132 6.12 7.67 -1.94
CA TYR A 132 6.99 8.49 -1.11
C TYR A 132 6.21 9.69 -0.57
N SER A 133 6.36 9.92 0.73
CA SER A 133 5.93 11.14 1.41
C SER A 133 7.09 11.73 2.21
N SER A 134 6.98 13.00 2.56
CA SER A 134 7.99 13.68 3.39
C SER A 134 8.20 13.00 4.75
N GLN A 135 7.19 12.29 5.27
CA GLN A 135 7.30 11.49 6.49
C GLN A 135 8.28 10.30 6.35
N LEU A 136 8.41 9.75 5.14
CA LEU A 136 9.40 8.69 4.89
C LEU A 136 10.84 9.22 4.87
N ALA A 137 11.04 10.52 4.67
CA ALA A 137 12.38 11.12 4.73
C ALA A 137 12.99 11.04 6.13
N SER A 138 12.18 11.10 7.19
CA SER A 138 12.65 10.96 8.57
C SER A 138 13.17 9.54 8.88
N ALA A 139 12.60 8.51 8.26
CA ALA A 139 13.03 7.14 8.44
C ALA A 139 14.49 6.91 8.04
N LYS A 140 15.00 7.64 7.05
CA LYS A 140 16.43 7.57 6.66
C LYS A 140 17.35 8.07 7.77
N LEU A 141 16.95 9.10 8.50
CA LEU A 141 17.73 9.66 9.61
C LEU A 141 17.77 8.72 10.81
N GLU A 142 16.66 8.02 11.06
CA GLU A 142 16.53 7.11 12.20
C GLU A 142 17.14 5.73 11.94
N GLN A 143 16.95 5.19 10.74
CA GLN A 143 17.36 3.83 10.39
C GLN A 143 17.90 3.74 8.95
N PRO A 144 19.08 4.32 8.66
CA PRO A 144 19.58 4.48 7.30
C PRO A 144 19.80 3.15 6.57
N PHE A 145 20.28 2.10 7.25
CA PHE A 145 20.51 0.79 6.62
C PHE A 145 19.21 0.11 6.17
N LEU A 146 18.16 0.19 6.99
CA LEU A 146 16.88 -0.38 6.63
C LEU A 146 16.22 0.41 5.50
N TRP A 147 16.38 1.73 5.50
CA TRP A 147 15.91 2.58 4.40
C TRP A 147 16.57 2.21 3.07
N ASP A 148 17.89 2.09 3.05
CA ASP A 148 18.64 1.70 1.85
C ASP A 148 18.25 0.29 1.36
N TRP A 149 17.99 -0.63 2.29
CA TRP A 149 17.49 -1.95 1.95
C TRP A 149 16.09 -1.87 1.32
N VAL A 150 15.16 -1.14 1.93
CA VAL A 150 13.80 -0.92 1.42
C VAL A 150 13.85 -0.34 0.00
N ALA A 151 14.62 0.72 -0.19
CA ALA A 151 14.74 1.38 -1.48
C ALA A 151 15.26 0.44 -2.58
N ARG A 152 16.15 -0.50 -2.25
CA ARG A 152 16.65 -1.51 -3.20
C ARG A 152 15.63 -2.60 -3.54
N GLN A 153 14.63 -2.83 -2.68
CA GLN A 153 13.63 -3.89 -2.88
C GLN A 153 12.37 -3.41 -3.61
N VAL A 154 12.14 -2.10 -3.70
CA VAL A 154 10.95 -1.61 -4.40
C VAL A 154 11.09 -1.77 -5.91
N ALA A 155 10.03 -2.25 -6.54
CA ALA A 155 9.94 -2.33 -8.00
C ALA A 155 9.73 -0.96 -8.63
N ALA A 156 8.99 -0.08 -7.94
CA ALA A 156 8.82 1.32 -8.29
C ALA A 156 8.52 2.17 -7.06
N ALA A 157 8.90 3.44 -7.12
CA ALA A 157 8.47 4.48 -6.19
C ALA A 157 7.62 5.52 -6.93
N ILE A 158 6.56 5.99 -6.28
CA ILE A 158 5.68 7.05 -6.81
C ILE A 158 5.91 8.31 -5.99
N VAL A 159 6.06 9.43 -6.67
CA VAL A 159 6.20 10.76 -6.09
C VAL A 159 5.20 11.72 -6.75
N PRO A 160 4.68 12.73 -6.01
CA PRO A 160 3.65 13.62 -6.55
C PRO A 160 4.21 14.69 -7.50
N SER A 161 5.51 14.95 -7.47
CA SER A 161 6.11 16.03 -8.27
C SER A 161 7.56 15.74 -8.67
N PRO A 162 8.10 16.44 -9.71
CA PRO A 162 9.51 16.36 -10.09
C PRO A 162 10.47 16.77 -8.96
N ALA A 163 10.10 17.75 -8.14
CA ALA A 163 10.91 18.18 -7.00
C ALA A 163 11.06 17.06 -5.96
N GLU A 164 9.98 16.31 -5.69
CA GLU A 164 10.04 15.15 -4.81
C GLU A 164 10.81 13.99 -5.46
N GLN A 165 10.81 13.88 -6.79
CA GLN A 165 11.64 12.90 -7.50
C GLN A 165 13.14 13.18 -7.28
N GLU A 166 13.59 14.40 -7.49
CA GLU A 166 14.98 14.81 -7.26
C GLU A 166 15.38 14.56 -5.81
N ARG A 167 14.51 14.93 -4.88
CA ARG A 167 14.72 14.70 -3.45
C ARG A 167 14.85 13.21 -3.12
N LEU A 168 13.96 12.38 -3.62
CA LEU A 168 14.00 10.94 -3.37
C LEU A 168 15.27 10.30 -3.96
N LEU A 169 15.68 10.68 -5.17
CA LEU A 169 16.89 10.17 -5.82
C LEU A 169 18.17 10.56 -5.07
N THR A 170 18.17 11.68 -4.35
CA THR A 170 19.29 12.09 -3.47
C THR A 170 19.30 11.28 -2.17
N LEU A 171 18.13 10.88 -1.68
CA LEU A 171 17.97 10.21 -0.39
C LEU A 171 18.07 8.69 -0.46
N ALA A 172 17.81 8.09 -1.61
CA ALA A 172 17.64 6.64 -1.75
C ALA A 172 18.46 6.09 -2.93
N PRO A 173 18.98 4.85 -2.84
CA PRO A 173 19.70 4.19 -3.92
C PRO A 173 18.72 3.67 -5.00
N LEU A 174 17.88 4.54 -5.50
CA LEU A 174 16.92 4.29 -6.58
C LEU A 174 17.47 4.82 -7.91
N SER A 175 17.16 4.14 -8.99
CA SER A 175 17.39 4.66 -10.33
C SER A 175 16.23 5.58 -10.76
N ALA A 176 16.50 6.54 -11.63
CA ALA A 176 15.46 7.41 -12.18
C ALA A 176 14.34 6.62 -12.89
N ARG A 177 14.63 5.41 -13.41
CA ARG A 177 13.63 4.54 -14.04
C ARG A 177 12.64 3.92 -13.04
N GLN A 178 13.05 3.75 -11.80
CA GLN A 178 12.19 3.22 -10.73
C GLN A 178 11.28 4.29 -10.15
N VAL A 179 11.64 5.58 -10.25
CA VAL A 179 10.85 6.68 -9.68
C VAL A 179 9.92 7.26 -10.73
N GLN A 180 8.62 7.19 -10.45
CA GLN A 180 7.55 7.67 -11.31
C GLN A 180 6.93 8.92 -10.70
N VAL A 181 6.87 10.00 -11.48
CA VAL A 181 6.11 11.21 -11.07
C VAL A 181 4.65 10.99 -11.46
N ILE A 182 3.79 10.87 -10.47
CA ILE A 182 2.35 10.68 -10.65
C ILE A 182 1.62 11.66 -9.73
N ASP A 183 1.12 12.74 -10.32
CA ASP A 183 0.30 13.73 -9.61
C ASP A 183 -1.06 13.09 -9.25
N PRO A 184 -1.45 13.04 -7.95
CA PRO A 184 -2.72 12.48 -7.54
C PRO A 184 -3.94 13.27 -8.03
N THR A 185 -3.75 14.49 -8.55
CA THR A 185 -4.84 15.35 -9.06
C THR A 185 -5.03 15.24 -10.57
N GLN A 186 -4.14 14.52 -11.27
CA GLN A 186 -4.23 14.41 -12.73
C GLN A 186 -5.48 13.67 -13.20
N PRO A 187 -6.12 14.07 -14.29
CA PRO A 187 -7.39 13.49 -14.76
C PRO A 187 -7.26 12.01 -15.19
N HIS A 188 -6.07 11.56 -15.58
CA HIS A 188 -5.82 10.19 -16.05
C HIS A 188 -5.10 9.31 -15.01
N LEU A 189 -5.22 9.64 -13.73
CA LEU A 189 -4.56 8.93 -12.62
C LEU A 189 -4.72 7.40 -12.70
N GLY A 190 -5.95 6.93 -12.87
CA GLY A 190 -6.24 5.50 -12.95
C GLY A 190 -5.55 4.79 -14.11
N GLN A 191 -5.51 5.42 -15.29
CA GLN A 191 -4.82 4.87 -16.47
C GLN A 191 -3.30 4.80 -16.26
N THR A 192 -2.71 5.86 -15.70
CA THR A 192 -1.28 5.93 -15.41
C THR A 192 -0.86 4.85 -14.41
N LEU A 193 -1.63 4.68 -13.33
CA LEU A 193 -1.39 3.62 -12.34
C LEU A 193 -1.57 2.23 -12.94
N THR A 194 -2.60 2.03 -13.76
CA THR A 194 -2.85 0.76 -14.45
C THR A 194 -1.67 0.38 -15.33
N ALA A 195 -1.15 1.32 -16.12
CA ALA A 195 0.02 1.08 -16.97
C ALA A 195 1.26 0.70 -16.16
N LEU A 196 1.51 1.40 -15.04
CA LEU A 196 2.60 1.06 -14.12
C LEU A 196 2.46 -0.36 -13.57
N TYR A 197 1.30 -0.71 -13.01
CA TYR A 197 1.10 -2.00 -12.36
C TYR A 197 1.08 -3.17 -13.35
N THR A 198 0.55 -2.96 -14.55
CA THR A 198 0.59 -3.97 -15.61
C THR A 198 2.03 -4.28 -16.01
N ARG A 199 2.86 -3.25 -16.17
CA ARG A 199 4.29 -3.43 -16.46
C ARG A 199 5.01 -4.20 -15.36
N LEU A 200 4.73 -3.90 -14.08
CA LEU A 200 5.34 -4.57 -12.95
C LEU A 200 4.88 -6.02 -12.80
N GLY A 201 3.58 -6.28 -12.97
CA GLY A 201 3.02 -7.63 -12.91
C GLY A 201 3.48 -8.53 -14.06
N ALA A 202 3.72 -7.97 -15.25
CA ALA A 202 4.26 -8.70 -16.39
C ALA A 202 5.76 -9.04 -16.25
N ALA A 203 6.49 -8.31 -15.40
CA ALA A 203 7.92 -8.54 -15.16
C ALA A 203 8.19 -9.59 -14.08
N THR A 204 7.14 -10.13 -13.44
CA THR A 204 7.26 -11.17 -12.41
C THR A 204 7.17 -12.53 -13.11
N PRO A 205 8.19 -13.40 -13.02
CA PRO A 205 8.22 -14.72 -13.66
C PRO A 205 7.17 -15.69 -13.08
#